data_10b939a003a3519cbf6dfb618649a7b0
#
_entry.id   10b939a003a3519cbf6dfb618649a7b0
#
_cell.length_a   1.000
_cell.length_b   1.000
_cell.length_c   1.000
_cell.angle_alpha   90.00
_cell.angle_beta   90.00
_cell.angle_gamma   90.00
#
_symmetry.space_group_name_H-M   'P 1'
#
loop_
_entity.id
_entity.type
_entity.pdbx_description
1 polymer ?
#
loop_
_entity_poly.entity_id
_entity_poly.type
_entity_poly.pdbx_seq_one_letter_code
_entity_poly.pdbx_strand_id
1 'polypeptide(L)'
;MAKKTSTPTILVIEDYPDSRTLLSSLLRAKGYKVVEARDGKEGLRQVNRSIPDLILMDLAMPEMDGLRATRQLRERHTLARTPIFAITAYGTADVKDDAIAAGCAEVFLKPLDVESLLGRIKATLGS
;
A
#
# COMPACT_ATOMS: atom_id res chain seq x y z
N MET A 1 5.75 16.39 -24.53
CA MET A 1 5.26 15.16 -23.96
C MET A 1 4.06 15.36 -23.08
N ALA A 2 3.27 14.38 -23.03
CA ALA A 2 2.09 14.49 -22.23
C ALA A 2 2.47 14.49 -20.75
N LYS A 3 1.96 15.46 -20.05
CA LYS A 3 2.16 15.55 -18.64
C LYS A 3 1.08 14.76 -17.93
N LYS A 4 1.46 14.09 -16.86
CA LYS A 4 0.47 13.43 -16.05
C LYS A 4 -0.45 14.46 -15.42
N THR A 5 -1.72 14.39 -15.74
CA THR A 5 -2.69 15.35 -15.25
C THR A 5 -3.60 14.78 -14.16
N SER A 6 -3.68 13.46 -14.08
CA SER A 6 -4.55 12.86 -13.08
C SER A 6 -3.82 12.74 -11.74
N THR A 7 -4.59 12.91 -10.68
CA THR A 7 -4.08 12.73 -9.33
C THR A 7 -3.80 11.26 -9.08
N PRO A 8 -2.64 10.91 -8.51
CA PRO A 8 -2.36 9.52 -8.19
C PRO A 8 -3.35 8.95 -7.19
N THR A 9 -3.65 7.68 -7.36
CA THR A 9 -4.56 6.94 -6.50
C THR A 9 -3.77 5.93 -5.67
N ILE A 10 -4.03 5.94 -4.37
CA ILE A 10 -3.37 5.01 -3.43
C ILE A 10 -4.45 4.10 -2.86
N LEU A 11 -4.20 2.80 -2.94
CA LEU A 11 -5.06 1.80 -2.30
C LEU A 11 -4.48 1.51 -0.92
N VAL A 12 -5.28 1.71 0.12
CA VAL A 12 -4.89 1.44 1.51
C VAL A 12 -5.59 0.17 1.96
N ILE A 13 -4.82 -0.86 2.27
CA ILE A 13 -5.34 -2.13 2.77
C ILE A 13 -4.96 -2.26 4.23
N GLU A 14 -5.92 -2.07 5.11
CA GLU A 14 -5.72 -2.01 6.54
C GLU A 14 -7.00 -2.46 7.23
N ASP A 15 -6.92 -3.46 8.11
CA ASP A 15 -8.12 -4.01 8.74
C ASP A 15 -8.65 -3.19 9.91
N TYR A 16 -7.77 -2.43 10.59
CA TYR A 16 -8.21 -1.66 11.74
C TYR A 16 -8.81 -0.33 11.27
N PRO A 17 -10.12 -0.08 11.56
CA PRO A 17 -10.81 1.07 10.98
C PRO A 17 -10.16 2.42 11.34
N ASP A 18 -9.72 2.60 12.59
CA ASP A 18 -9.13 3.88 12.99
C ASP A 18 -7.82 4.16 12.27
N SER A 19 -6.97 3.15 12.14
CA SER A 19 -5.71 3.28 11.41
C SER A 19 -5.97 3.55 9.94
N ARG A 20 -6.94 2.84 9.36
CA ARG A 20 -7.30 3.03 7.95
C ARG A 20 -7.81 4.44 7.69
N THR A 21 -8.70 4.92 8.55
CA THR A 21 -9.27 6.27 8.41
C THR A 21 -8.18 7.33 8.56
N LEU A 22 -7.31 7.19 9.58
CA LEU A 22 -6.25 8.17 9.80
C LEU A 22 -5.30 8.22 8.62
N LEU A 23 -4.84 7.08 8.15
CA LEU A 23 -3.91 7.04 7.05
C LEU A 23 -4.53 7.61 5.78
N SER A 24 -5.77 7.24 5.50
CA SER A 24 -6.48 7.76 4.33
C SER A 24 -6.65 9.27 4.40
N SER A 25 -6.97 9.80 5.58
CA SER A 25 -7.12 11.24 5.76
C SER A 25 -5.82 11.98 5.50
N LEU A 26 -4.71 11.44 6.02
CA LEU A 26 -3.40 12.05 5.80
C LEU A 26 -3.04 12.08 4.32
N LEU A 27 -3.32 11.00 3.61
CA LEU A 27 -3.01 10.93 2.18
C LEU A 27 -3.89 11.89 1.37
N ARG A 28 -5.17 11.95 1.69
CA ARG A 28 -6.08 12.88 1.03
C ARG A 28 -5.67 14.32 1.25
N ALA A 29 -5.20 14.63 2.45
CA ALA A 29 -4.72 15.98 2.77
C ALA A 29 -3.51 16.37 1.92
N LYS A 30 -2.74 15.39 1.43
CA LYS A 30 -1.61 15.64 0.55
C LYS A 30 -1.98 15.63 -0.93
N GLY A 31 -3.26 15.50 -1.23
CA GLY A 31 -3.75 15.60 -2.60
C GLY A 31 -3.94 14.29 -3.33
N TYR A 32 -3.71 13.16 -2.67
CA TYR A 32 -3.91 11.86 -3.31
C TYR A 32 -5.37 11.43 -3.27
N LYS A 33 -5.78 10.68 -4.27
CA LYS A 33 -7.03 9.94 -4.20
C LYS A 33 -6.77 8.67 -3.41
N VAL A 34 -7.72 8.25 -2.60
CA VAL A 34 -7.54 7.08 -1.76
C VAL A 34 -8.71 6.14 -1.94
N VAL A 35 -8.40 4.86 -2.15
CA VAL A 35 -9.36 3.77 -2.12
C VAL A 35 -9.01 2.93 -0.91
N GLU A 36 -10.01 2.52 -0.15
CA GLU A 36 -9.78 1.77 1.08
C GLU A 36 -10.24 0.34 0.93
N ALA A 37 -9.50 -0.56 1.54
CA ALA A 37 -9.89 -1.95 1.67
C ALA A 37 -9.59 -2.40 3.09
N ARG A 38 -10.50 -3.14 3.69
CA ARG A 38 -10.35 -3.56 5.08
C ARG A 38 -9.61 -4.89 5.22
N ASP A 39 -9.37 -5.58 4.11
CA ASP A 39 -8.60 -6.82 4.13
C ASP A 39 -8.06 -7.11 2.73
N GLY A 40 -7.28 -8.18 2.63
CA GLY A 40 -6.66 -8.55 1.36
C GLY A 40 -7.66 -8.92 0.29
N LYS A 41 -8.75 -9.56 0.66
CA LYS A 41 -9.78 -9.95 -0.33
C LYS A 41 -10.42 -8.73 -0.94
N GLU A 42 -10.76 -7.75 -0.11
CA GLU A 42 -11.33 -6.51 -0.62
C GLU A 42 -10.32 -5.77 -1.49
N GLY A 43 -9.04 -5.79 -1.08
CA GLY A 43 -7.97 -5.19 -1.87
C GLY A 43 -7.89 -5.80 -3.27
N LEU A 44 -7.97 -7.12 -3.34
CA LEU A 44 -7.95 -7.81 -4.63
C LEU A 44 -9.15 -7.41 -5.51
N ARG A 45 -10.32 -7.27 -4.89
CA ARG A 45 -11.50 -6.81 -5.63
C ARG A 45 -11.33 -5.39 -6.14
N GLN A 46 -10.74 -4.51 -5.32
CA GLN A 46 -10.54 -3.12 -5.71
C GLN A 46 -9.60 -3.00 -6.90
N VAL A 47 -8.51 -3.75 -6.93
CA VAL A 47 -7.58 -3.67 -8.05
C VAL A 47 -8.19 -4.21 -9.35
N ASN A 48 -9.18 -5.11 -9.25
CA ASN A 48 -9.90 -5.56 -10.43
C ASN A 48 -10.76 -4.47 -11.03
N ARG A 49 -11.16 -3.50 -10.22
CA ARG A 49 -12.02 -2.40 -10.67
C ARG A 49 -11.19 -1.24 -11.20
N SER A 50 -10.05 -0.98 -10.61
CA SER A 50 -9.23 0.16 -10.98
C SER A 50 -7.81 -0.08 -10.47
N ILE A 51 -6.82 0.17 -11.33
CA ILE A 51 -5.42 -0.04 -10.98
C ILE A 51 -4.93 1.18 -10.21
N PRO A 52 -4.49 1.00 -8.95
CA PRO A 52 -3.93 2.12 -8.20
C PRO A 52 -2.50 2.42 -8.64
N ASP A 53 -2.02 3.60 -8.28
CA ASP A 53 -0.63 3.96 -8.55
C ASP A 53 0.31 3.45 -7.48
N LEU A 54 -0.20 3.16 -6.30
CA LEU A 54 0.58 2.63 -5.18
C LEU A 54 -0.36 1.92 -4.22
N ILE A 55 0.14 0.88 -3.56
CA ILE A 55 -0.62 0.13 -2.57
C ILE A 55 0.11 0.20 -1.24
N LEU A 56 -0.61 0.57 -0.18
CA LEU A 56 -0.12 0.45 1.19
C LEU A 56 -0.77 -0.77 1.81
N MET A 57 0.05 -1.70 2.30
CA MET A 57 -0.40 -3.00 2.75
C MET A 57 0.00 -3.24 4.19
N ASP A 58 -0.98 -3.37 5.08
CA ASP A 58 -0.72 -3.85 6.43
C ASP A 58 -0.44 -5.35 6.36
N LEU A 59 0.69 -5.78 6.89
CA LEU A 59 1.07 -7.19 6.82
C LEU A 59 0.34 -8.07 7.82
N ALA A 60 -0.18 -7.49 8.90
CA ALA A 60 -0.84 -8.26 9.96
C ALA A 60 -2.35 -8.11 9.85
N MET A 61 -3.00 -8.98 9.09
CA MET A 61 -4.44 -8.97 8.93
C MET A 61 -5.00 -10.37 9.18
N PRO A 62 -6.16 -10.49 9.85
CA PRO A 62 -6.65 -11.79 10.29
C PRO A 62 -7.16 -12.71 9.18
N GLU A 63 -7.82 -12.19 8.17
CA GLU A 63 -8.43 -13.04 7.14
C GLU A 63 -7.43 -13.57 6.14
N MET A 64 -6.73 -12.65 5.52
CA MET A 64 -5.68 -12.97 4.57
C MET A 64 -4.53 -12.05 4.96
N ASP A 65 -3.44 -12.62 5.45
CA ASP A 65 -2.32 -11.80 5.89
C ASP A 65 -1.72 -11.02 4.72
N GLY A 66 -1.01 -9.95 5.05
CA GLY A 66 -0.51 -9.04 4.03
C GLY A 66 0.50 -9.67 3.08
N LEU A 67 1.28 -10.65 3.55
CA LEU A 67 2.24 -11.32 2.67
C LEU A 67 1.52 -12.14 1.61
N ARG A 68 0.48 -12.87 2.02
CA ARG A 68 -0.30 -13.66 1.09
C ARG A 68 -1.02 -12.77 0.09
N ALA A 69 -1.61 -11.68 0.58
CA ALA A 69 -2.28 -10.72 -0.30
C ALA A 69 -1.29 -10.12 -1.31
N THR A 70 -0.08 -9.79 -0.85
CA THR A 70 0.96 -9.24 -1.72
C THR A 70 1.30 -10.22 -2.82
N ARG A 71 1.50 -11.50 -2.49
CA ARG A 71 1.81 -12.50 -3.51
C ARG A 71 0.70 -12.61 -4.54
N GLN A 72 -0.56 -12.59 -4.10
CA GLN A 72 -1.68 -12.68 -5.02
C GLN A 72 -1.79 -11.45 -5.91
N LEU A 73 -1.52 -10.27 -5.35
CA LEU A 73 -1.51 -9.05 -6.15
C LEU A 73 -0.42 -9.11 -7.21
N ARG A 74 0.75 -9.63 -6.85
CA ARG A 74 1.87 -9.74 -7.79
C ARG A 74 1.63 -10.71 -8.93
N GLU A 75 0.67 -11.62 -8.78
CA GLU A 75 0.30 -12.52 -9.86
C GLU A 75 -0.43 -11.79 -10.99
N ARG A 76 -0.95 -10.60 -10.72
CA ARG A 76 -1.62 -9.82 -11.76
C ARG A 76 -0.62 -8.97 -12.50
N HIS A 77 -0.42 -9.23 -13.78
CA HIS A 77 0.55 -8.43 -14.53
C HIS A 77 0.09 -7.01 -14.77
N THR A 78 -1.20 -6.71 -14.59
CA THR A 78 -1.67 -5.33 -14.63
C THR A 78 -1.08 -4.51 -13.49
N LEU A 79 -0.57 -5.17 -12.43
CA LEU A 79 0.06 -4.50 -11.29
C LEU A 79 1.59 -4.57 -11.34
N ALA A 80 2.17 -4.98 -12.46
CA ALA A 80 3.62 -5.19 -12.54
C ALA A 80 4.42 -3.95 -12.15
N ARG A 81 3.90 -2.76 -12.40
CA ARG A 81 4.59 -1.51 -12.09
C ARG A 81 4.04 -0.79 -10.88
N THR A 82 3.04 -1.34 -10.23
CA THR A 82 2.45 -0.72 -9.05
C THR A 82 3.28 -1.10 -7.82
N PRO A 83 3.93 -0.14 -7.17
CA PRO A 83 4.70 -0.47 -5.96
C PRO A 83 3.77 -0.79 -4.81
N ILE A 84 4.19 -1.75 -3.99
CA ILE A 84 3.49 -2.12 -2.77
C ILE A 84 4.41 -1.78 -1.62
N PHE A 85 3.96 -0.89 -0.73
CA PHE A 85 4.66 -0.53 0.49
C PHE A 85 4.01 -1.28 1.64
N ALA A 86 4.80 -2.10 2.33
CA ALA A 86 4.30 -2.86 3.47
C ALA A 86 4.42 -2.04 4.74
N ILE A 87 3.46 -2.24 5.62
CA ILE A 87 3.47 -1.62 6.95
C ILE A 87 3.35 -2.75 7.96
N THR A 88 4.21 -2.75 8.98
CA THR A 88 4.21 -3.83 9.98
C THR A 88 4.67 -3.31 11.32
N ALA A 89 4.15 -3.94 12.40
CA ALA A 89 4.64 -3.69 13.75
C ALA A 89 5.93 -4.49 14.03
N TYR A 90 6.29 -5.43 13.17
CA TYR A 90 7.38 -6.35 13.40
C TYR A 90 8.51 -6.04 12.42
N GLY A 91 9.57 -5.41 12.94
CA GLY A 91 10.68 -4.95 12.11
C GLY A 91 11.88 -5.87 12.09
N THR A 92 11.69 -7.17 12.32
CA THR A 92 12.81 -8.11 12.24
C THR A 92 13.28 -8.26 10.80
N ALA A 93 14.53 -8.68 10.64
CA ALA A 93 15.08 -8.90 9.31
C ALA A 93 14.25 -9.93 8.54
N ASP A 94 13.77 -10.98 9.24
CA ASP A 94 12.98 -12.03 8.60
C ASP A 94 11.69 -11.47 8.00
N VAL A 95 10.98 -10.62 8.73
CA VAL A 95 9.73 -10.03 8.24
C VAL A 95 10.00 -9.14 7.03
N LYS A 96 11.07 -8.33 7.10
CA LYS A 96 11.43 -7.46 5.98
C LYS A 96 11.81 -8.29 4.75
N ASP A 97 12.60 -9.34 4.94
CA ASP A 97 13.01 -10.19 3.83
C ASP A 97 11.80 -10.88 3.20
N ASP A 98 10.88 -11.37 4.03
CA ASP A 98 9.67 -12.02 3.53
C ASP A 98 8.81 -11.05 2.73
N ALA A 99 8.70 -9.80 3.20
CA ALA A 99 7.90 -8.79 2.50
C ALA A 99 8.51 -8.47 1.13
N ILE A 100 9.82 -8.28 1.07
CA ILE A 100 10.50 -8.00 -0.18
C ILE A 100 10.37 -9.21 -1.13
N ALA A 101 10.55 -10.41 -0.61
CA ALA A 101 10.42 -11.63 -1.40
C ALA A 101 9.00 -11.80 -1.94
N ALA A 102 8.00 -11.35 -1.19
CA ALA A 102 6.61 -11.43 -1.64
C ALA A 102 6.28 -10.39 -2.72
N GLY A 103 7.12 -9.37 -2.86
CA GLY A 103 6.93 -8.36 -3.90
C GLY A 103 6.75 -6.94 -3.42
N CYS A 104 6.99 -6.67 -2.13
CA CYS A 104 6.92 -5.31 -1.61
C CYS A 104 8.16 -4.53 -2.02
N ALA A 105 7.98 -3.26 -2.34
CA ALA A 105 9.08 -2.38 -2.70
C ALA A 105 9.78 -1.83 -1.47
N GLU A 106 9.02 -1.53 -0.42
CA GLU A 106 9.57 -0.98 0.83
C GLU A 106 8.75 -1.48 2.00
N VAL A 107 9.35 -1.45 3.19
CA VAL A 107 8.71 -1.87 4.43
C VAL A 107 8.82 -0.74 5.45
N PHE A 108 7.70 -0.37 6.05
CA PHE A 108 7.63 0.68 7.05
C PHE A 108 7.18 0.09 8.38
N LEU A 109 7.78 0.55 9.47
CA LEU A 109 7.49 0.04 10.80
C LEU A 109 6.44 0.90 11.50
N LYS A 110 5.61 0.27 12.29
CA LYS A 110 4.72 0.97 13.22
C LYS A 110 5.47 1.24 14.53
N PRO A 111 5.22 2.36 15.20
CA PRO A 111 4.36 3.46 14.77
C PRO A 111 4.97 4.18 13.57
N LEU A 112 4.11 4.56 12.63
CA LEU A 112 4.58 5.16 11.39
C LEU A 112 5.22 6.51 11.61
N ASP A 113 6.37 6.71 10.96
CA ASP A 113 6.91 8.05 10.77
C ASP A 113 6.21 8.60 9.53
N VAL A 114 5.20 9.44 9.76
CA VAL A 114 4.34 9.91 8.69
C VAL A 114 5.12 10.71 7.65
N GLU A 115 6.05 11.56 8.10
CA GLU A 115 6.86 12.34 7.16
C GLU A 115 7.72 11.46 6.28
N SER A 116 8.30 10.43 6.86
CA SER A 116 9.12 9.50 6.10
C SER A 116 8.29 8.76 5.05
N LEU A 117 7.12 8.27 5.47
CA LEU A 117 6.21 7.57 4.56
C LEU A 117 5.77 8.48 3.42
N LEU A 118 5.32 9.69 3.74
CA LEU A 118 4.84 10.64 2.73
C LEU A 118 5.97 11.04 1.78
N GLY A 119 7.18 11.20 2.32
CA GLY A 119 8.34 11.52 1.48
C GLY A 119 8.66 10.41 0.48
N ARG A 120 8.58 9.15 0.93
CA ARG A 120 8.83 8.01 0.03
C ARG A 120 7.72 7.87 -1.01
N ILE A 121 6.49 8.12 -0.63
CA ILE A 121 5.39 8.08 -1.58
C ILE A 121 5.59 9.14 -2.65
N LYS A 122 5.91 10.35 -2.24
CA LYS A 122 6.14 11.44 -3.18
C LYS A 122 7.30 11.11 -4.13
N ALA A 123 8.39 10.61 -3.59
CA ALA A 123 9.55 10.25 -4.41
C ALA A 123 9.20 9.15 -5.41
N THR A 124 8.37 8.21 -5.00
CA THR A 124 7.99 7.08 -5.84
C THR A 124 6.99 7.47 -6.93
N LEU A 125 6.02 8.30 -6.59
CA LEU A 125 4.98 8.71 -7.53
C LEU A 125 5.31 9.98 -8.29
N GLY A 126 6.32 10.71 -7.88
CA GLY A 126 6.72 11.93 -8.57
C GLY A 126 5.83 13.13 -8.28
N SER A 127 5.02 13.06 -7.25
CA SER A 127 4.16 14.19 -6.92
C SER A 127 3.70 14.16 -5.48
#